data_724078dc8970fb9a18106f37e999636e
#
_entry.id   724078dc8970fb9a18106f37e999636e
#
_cell.length_a   1.000
_cell.length_b   1.000
_cell.length_c   1.000
_cell.angle_alpha   90.00
_cell.angle_beta   90.00
_cell.angle_gamma   90.00
#
_symmetry.space_group_name_H-M   'P 1'
#
loop_
_entity.id
_entity.type
_entity.pdbx_description
1 polymer ?
#
loop_
_entity_poly.entity_id
_entity_poly.type
_entity_poly.pdbx_seq_one_letter_code
_entity_poly.pdbx_strand_id
1 'polypeptide(L)'
;MNKLKQADPLVVGAAVSNLFYSLAYPIVHTITMQGIDSKWLSFASLANCFLASIITKLWLKKSKELYYFYGIMLGVEVIVYGILTVAFLGGAASPSMYYMGDAILNAIITRNIICGGTRLKALRYEGEEREEYDNKNNYYSYITSIIGFAISSFITFSTPVGFILMFVGIAAEKIFYFFVV
;
A
#
# COMPACT_ATOMS: atom_id res chain seq x y z
N MET A 1 -5.07 28.17 -18.91
CA MET A 1 -4.29 27.25 -19.75
C MET A 1 -2.88 27.15 -19.19
N ASN A 2 -2.33 25.99 -18.92
CA ASN A 2 -0.96 25.63 -18.45
C ASN A 2 -0.73 25.22 -16.99
N LYS A 3 -1.72 24.70 -16.24
CA LYS A 3 -1.43 23.90 -15.04
C LYS A 3 -1.17 22.41 -15.32
N LEU A 4 -1.22 21.99 -16.57
CA LEU A 4 -1.17 20.58 -17.02
C LEU A 4 0.23 19.98 -17.21
N LYS A 5 1.32 20.65 -16.80
CA LYS A 5 2.68 20.19 -17.11
C LYS A 5 3.51 19.65 -15.94
N GLN A 6 3.04 19.72 -14.71
CA GLN A 6 3.71 19.04 -13.61
C GLN A 6 2.94 17.77 -13.26
N ALA A 7 3.63 16.63 -13.32
CA ALA A 7 3.04 15.37 -12.90
C ALA A 7 2.61 15.49 -11.43
N ASP A 8 1.35 15.17 -11.15
CA ASP A 8 0.81 15.23 -9.79
C ASP A 8 1.59 14.26 -8.88
N PRO A 9 2.17 14.74 -7.77
CA PRO A 9 2.97 13.89 -6.89
C PRO A 9 2.23 12.64 -6.40
N LEU A 10 0.92 12.72 -6.19
CA LEU A 10 0.12 11.57 -5.75
C LEU A 10 0.00 10.51 -6.85
N VAL A 11 -0.16 10.93 -8.11
CA VAL A 11 -0.17 10.03 -9.26
C VAL A 11 1.20 9.37 -9.45
N VAL A 12 2.27 10.15 -9.33
CA VAL A 12 3.64 9.64 -9.44
C VAL A 12 3.93 8.64 -8.33
N GLY A 13 3.58 8.97 -7.09
CA GLY A 13 3.77 8.09 -5.93
C GLY A 13 3.05 6.74 -6.09
N ALA A 14 1.78 6.79 -6.51
CA ALA A 14 1.02 5.58 -6.77
C ALA A 14 1.60 4.74 -7.93
N ALA A 15 2.02 5.38 -9.01
CA ALA A 15 2.63 4.70 -10.16
C ALA A 15 3.95 4.01 -9.79
N VAL A 16 4.83 4.69 -9.03
CA VAL A 16 6.09 4.13 -8.52
C VAL A 16 5.81 2.96 -7.59
N SER A 17 4.89 3.12 -6.63
CA SER A 17 4.51 2.05 -5.72
C SER A 17 3.99 0.81 -6.47
N ASN A 18 3.10 0.99 -7.44
CA ASN A 18 2.56 -0.11 -8.23
C ASN A 18 3.63 -0.82 -9.06
N LEU A 19 4.63 -0.11 -9.58
CA LEU A 19 5.76 -0.72 -10.28
C LEU A 19 6.52 -1.67 -9.34
N PHE A 20 6.97 -1.18 -8.19
CA PHE A 20 7.73 -1.97 -7.22
C PHE A 20 6.91 -3.13 -6.64
N TYR A 21 5.63 -2.88 -6.34
CA TYR A 21 4.72 -3.91 -5.89
C TYR A 21 4.58 -5.03 -6.91
N SER A 22 4.37 -4.71 -8.18
CA SER A 22 4.19 -5.69 -9.26
C SER A 22 5.46 -6.47 -9.56
N LEU A 23 6.64 -5.86 -9.37
CA LEU A 23 7.93 -6.56 -9.43
C LEU A 23 8.10 -7.58 -8.29
N ALA A 24 7.70 -7.19 -7.09
CA ALA A 24 7.91 -7.97 -5.87
C ALA A 24 6.83 -9.05 -5.65
N TYR A 25 5.58 -8.75 -6.03
CA TYR A 25 4.40 -9.53 -5.69
C TYR A 25 4.52 -11.03 -5.98
N PRO A 26 4.96 -11.48 -7.18
CA PRO A 26 5.01 -12.92 -7.46
C PRO A 26 5.88 -13.69 -6.47
N ILE A 27 7.02 -13.12 -6.07
CA ILE A 27 7.95 -13.76 -5.14
C ILE A 27 7.43 -13.70 -3.71
N VAL A 28 7.06 -12.51 -3.24
CA VAL A 28 6.57 -12.32 -1.88
C VAL A 28 5.32 -13.15 -1.63
N HIS A 29 4.38 -13.13 -2.58
CA HIS A 29 3.15 -13.91 -2.48
C HIS A 29 3.42 -15.42 -2.44
N THR A 30 4.26 -15.93 -3.35
CA THR A 30 4.59 -17.34 -3.38
C THR A 30 5.21 -17.82 -2.07
N ILE A 31 6.13 -17.03 -1.51
CA ILE A 31 6.84 -17.41 -0.28
C ILE A 31 5.94 -17.28 0.95
N THR A 32 5.16 -16.22 1.05
CA THR A 32 4.25 -16.02 2.18
C THR A 32 3.09 -17.00 2.20
N MET A 33 2.71 -17.55 1.02
CA MET A 33 1.66 -18.58 0.92
C MET A 33 2.16 -20.00 1.11
N GLN A 34 3.48 -20.23 1.11
CA GLN A 34 4.04 -21.56 1.34
C GLN A 34 3.74 -22.06 2.76
N GLY A 35 3.07 -23.20 2.86
CA GLY A 35 2.81 -23.86 4.15
C GLY A 35 1.74 -23.21 5.02
N ILE A 36 0.94 -22.30 4.50
CA ILE A 36 -0.20 -21.73 5.24
C ILE A 36 -1.43 -22.60 5.05
N ASP A 37 -1.99 -23.08 6.17
CA ASP A 37 -3.27 -23.79 6.17
C ASP A 37 -4.41 -22.83 5.76
N SER A 38 -5.37 -23.34 4.98
CA SER A 38 -6.57 -22.61 4.54
C SER A 38 -7.38 -21.99 5.69
N LYS A 39 -7.35 -22.63 6.88
CA LYS A 39 -8.00 -22.08 8.09
C LYS A 39 -7.35 -20.78 8.54
N TRP A 40 -6.02 -20.70 8.51
CA TRP A 40 -5.30 -19.47 8.86
C TRP A 40 -5.53 -18.37 7.85
N LEU A 41 -5.61 -18.70 6.55
CA LEU A 41 -5.99 -17.74 5.51
C LEU A 41 -7.39 -17.17 5.75
N SER A 42 -8.36 -18.03 6.05
CA SER A 42 -9.74 -17.62 6.35
C SER A 42 -9.80 -16.76 7.60
N PHE A 43 -9.08 -17.14 8.66
CA PHE A 43 -9.02 -16.36 9.90
C PHE A 43 -8.39 -14.99 9.71
N ALA A 44 -7.27 -14.91 8.99
CA ALA A 44 -6.62 -13.64 8.65
C ALA A 44 -7.54 -12.73 7.83
N SER A 45 -8.24 -13.29 6.84
CA SER A 45 -9.20 -12.55 6.02
C SER A 45 -10.39 -12.03 6.85
N LEU A 46 -10.91 -12.87 7.76
CA LEU A 46 -11.99 -12.48 8.67
C LEU A 46 -11.54 -11.34 9.60
N ALA A 47 -10.37 -11.48 10.22
CA ALA A 47 -9.80 -10.46 11.10
C ALA A 47 -9.57 -9.14 10.34
N ASN A 48 -9.03 -9.23 9.11
CA ASN A 48 -8.84 -8.06 8.24
C ASN A 48 -10.16 -7.35 7.96
N CYS A 49 -11.18 -8.06 7.49
CA CYS A 49 -12.50 -7.48 7.19
C CYS A 49 -13.14 -6.84 8.42
N PHE A 50 -13.08 -7.52 9.56
CA PHE A 50 -13.66 -7.03 10.82
C PHE A 50 -12.99 -5.75 11.30
N LEU A 51 -11.66 -5.75 11.41
CA LEU A 51 -10.89 -4.58 11.84
C LEU A 51 -11.03 -3.42 10.85
N ALA A 52 -10.93 -3.70 9.55
CA ALA A 52 -11.10 -2.68 8.51
C ALA A 52 -12.50 -2.03 8.56
N SER A 53 -13.55 -2.79 8.88
CA SER A 53 -14.91 -2.25 9.01
C SER A 53 -15.02 -1.29 10.20
N ILE A 54 -14.39 -1.61 11.33
CA ILE A 54 -14.33 -0.73 12.51
C ILE A 54 -13.61 0.57 12.16
N ILE A 55 -12.44 0.50 11.55
CA ILE A 55 -11.66 1.67 11.15
C ILE A 55 -12.46 2.54 10.18
N THR A 56 -13.06 1.95 9.16
CA THR A 56 -13.89 2.69 8.20
C THR A 56 -15.06 3.39 8.90
N LYS A 57 -15.72 2.72 9.85
CA LYS A 57 -16.82 3.31 10.65
C LYS A 57 -16.33 4.49 11.51
N LEU A 58 -15.13 4.42 12.06
CA LEU A 58 -14.53 5.53 12.80
C LEU A 58 -14.27 6.74 11.88
N TRP A 59 -13.74 6.51 10.68
CA TRP A 59 -13.53 7.55 9.69
C TRP A 59 -14.83 8.20 9.20
N LEU A 60 -15.91 7.45 9.05
CA LEU A 60 -17.22 8.00 8.71
C LEU A 60 -17.71 9.00 9.76
N LYS A 61 -17.38 8.77 11.04
CA LYS A 61 -17.82 9.61 12.15
C LYS A 61 -16.88 10.76 12.48
N LYS A 62 -15.56 10.55 12.35
CA LYS A 62 -14.50 11.43 12.85
C LYS A 62 -13.44 11.78 11.81
N SER A 63 -13.82 11.90 10.52
CA SER A 63 -12.85 12.08 9.44
C SER A 63 -12.00 13.35 9.58
N LYS A 64 -12.55 14.45 10.09
CA LYS A 64 -11.80 15.70 10.32
C LYS A 64 -10.74 15.53 11.39
N GLU A 65 -11.08 14.93 12.52
CA GLU A 65 -10.19 14.72 13.65
C GLU A 65 -9.07 13.74 13.29
N LEU A 66 -9.42 12.60 12.64
CA LEU A 66 -8.47 11.57 12.24
C LEU A 66 -7.52 12.06 11.15
N TYR A 67 -7.95 12.97 10.29
CA TYR A 67 -7.11 13.52 9.24
C TYR A 67 -5.90 14.31 9.77
N TYR A 68 -5.98 14.92 10.96
CA TYR A 68 -4.81 15.57 11.59
C TYR A 68 -3.66 14.61 11.86
N PHE A 69 -3.96 13.31 12.03
CA PHE A 69 -2.95 12.28 12.28
C PHE A 69 -2.50 11.57 11.00
N TYR A 70 -3.02 11.97 9.84
CA TYR A 70 -2.76 11.27 8.58
C TYR A 70 -1.28 11.23 8.22
N GLY A 71 -0.56 12.34 8.32
CA GLY A 71 0.88 12.38 8.06
C GLY A 71 1.69 11.45 8.99
N ILE A 72 1.30 11.37 10.26
CA ILE A 72 1.93 10.45 11.22
C ILE A 72 1.66 8.99 10.82
N MET A 73 0.45 8.67 10.39
CA MET A 73 0.06 7.32 9.96
C MET A 73 0.87 6.85 8.74
N LEU A 74 1.21 7.75 7.81
CA LEU A 74 2.09 7.44 6.68
C LEU A 74 3.48 6.97 7.16
N GLY A 75 4.08 7.70 8.11
CA GLY A 75 5.36 7.32 8.69
C GLY A 75 5.29 6.02 9.49
N VAL A 76 4.23 5.83 10.27
CA VAL A 76 4.01 4.59 11.04
C VAL A 76 3.92 3.38 10.11
N GLU A 77 3.24 3.48 8.97
CA GLU A 77 3.15 2.37 8.00
C GLU A 77 4.53 1.96 7.50
N VAL A 78 5.37 2.91 7.10
CA VAL A 78 6.73 2.64 6.63
C VAL A 78 7.57 1.94 7.70
N ILE A 79 7.52 2.44 8.94
CA ILE A 79 8.29 1.87 10.05
C ILE A 79 7.84 0.43 10.35
N VAL A 80 6.54 0.20 10.43
CA VAL A 80 5.99 -1.10 10.82
C VAL A 80 6.24 -2.14 9.72
N TYR A 81 6.04 -1.79 8.45
CA TYR A 81 6.40 -2.68 7.34
C TYR A 81 7.91 -2.92 7.24
N GLY A 82 8.74 -1.93 7.57
CA GLY A 82 10.18 -2.10 7.69
C GLY A 82 10.55 -3.12 8.75
N ILE A 83 9.97 -3.03 9.94
CA ILE A 83 10.18 -3.98 11.04
C ILE A 83 9.74 -5.39 10.61
N LEU A 84 8.55 -5.53 10.02
CA LEU A 84 8.02 -6.80 9.56
C LEU A 84 8.94 -7.45 8.51
N THR A 85 9.43 -6.65 7.56
CA THR A 85 10.37 -7.10 6.52
C THR A 85 11.69 -7.58 7.12
N VAL A 86 12.27 -6.80 8.04
CA VAL A 86 13.52 -7.16 8.71
C VAL A 86 13.34 -8.42 9.57
N ALA A 87 12.24 -8.54 10.31
CA ALA A 87 11.94 -9.71 11.12
C ALA A 87 11.81 -10.98 10.27
N PHE A 88 11.18 -10.88 9.11
CA PHE A 88 11.06 -12.00 8.17
C PHE A 88 12.40 -12.38 7.56
N LEU A 89 13.13 -11.43 7.02
CA LEU A 89 14.44 -11.67 6.39
C LEU A 89 15.51 -12.15 7.39
N GLY A 90 15.41 -11.71 8.64
CA GLY A 90 16.26 -12.15 9.74
C GLY A 90 15.87 -13.50 10.34
N GLY A 91 14.81 -14.16 9.83
CA GLY A 91 14.35 -15.46 10.32
C GLY A 91 13.60 -15.40 11.66
N ALA A 92 13.29 -14.22 12.17
CA ALA A 92 12.51 -14.06 13.41
C ALA A 92 11.00 -14.25 13.19
N ALA A 93 10.52 -14.16 11.95
CA ALA A 93 9.13 -14.40 11.58
C ALA A 93 9.03 -15.51 10.52
N SER A 94 8.14 -16.48 10.74
CA SER A 94 7.79 -17.48 9.74
C SER A 94 6.92 -16.87 8.62
N PRO A 95 6.76 -17.53 7.45
CA PRO A 95 5.87 -17.05 6.40
C PRO A 95 4.43 -16.81 6.89
N SER A 96 3.89 -17.69 7.73
CA SER A 96 2.55 -17.54 8.32
C SER A 96 2.47 -16.36 9.29
N MET A 97 3.50 -16.13 10.11
CA MET A 97 3.56 -14.96 11.01
C MET A 97 3.65 -13.67 10.21
N TYR A 98 4.45 -13.64 9.13
CA TYR A 98 4.51 -12.50 8.23
C TYR A 98 3.13 -12.22 7.61
N TYR A 99 2.47 -13.22 7.05
CA TYR A 99 1.15 -13.09 6.44
C TYR A 99 0.09 -12.59 7.43
N MET A 100 0.04 -13.14 8.64
CA MET A 100 -0.88 -12.69 9.68
C MET A 100 -0.60 -11.25 10.11
N GLY A 101 0.68 -10.92 10.27
CA GLY A 101 1.12 -9.55 10.57
C GLY A 101 0.68 -8.57 9.48
N ASP A 102 0.95 -8.89 8.23
CA ASP A 102 0.54 -8.10 7.07
C ASP A 102 -0.99 -7.92 7.02
N ALA A 103 -1.77 -8.98 7.22
CA ALA A 103 -3.23 -8.90 7.23
C ALA A 103 -3.77 -7.95 8.31
N ILE A 104 -3.21 -8.00 9.53
CA ILE A 104 -3.60 -7.11 10.63
C ILE A 104 -3.17 -5.67 10.35
N LEU A 105 -1.95 -5.47 9.85
CA LEU A 105 -1.43 -4.14 9.50
C LEU A 105 -2.26 -3.50 8.38
N ASN A 106 -2.60 -4.25 7.35
CA ASN A 106 -3.50 -3.80 6.29
C ASN A 106 -4.87 -3.37 6.84
N ALA A 107 -5.42 -4.15 7.77
CA ALA A 107 -6.71 -3.84 8.38
C ALA A 107 -6.70 -2.54 9.21
N ILE A 108 -5.63 -2.28 9.92
CA ILE A 108 -5.54 -1.16 10.86
C ILE A 108 -4.83 0.03 10.22
N ILE A 109 -3.58 -0.13 9.80
CA ILE A 109 -2.74 1.00 9.36
C ILE A 109 -3.09 1.40 7.93
N THR A 110 -3.01 0.47 6.99
CA THR A 110 -3.27 0.77 5.58
C THR A 110 -4.73 1.23 5.37
N ARG A 111 -5.69 0.70 6.12
CA ARG A 111 -7.08 1.18 6.05
C ARG A 111 -7.22 2.62 6.52
N ASN A 112 -6.54 3.04 7.59
CA ASN A 112 -6.49 4.43 8.00
C ASN A 112 -5.92 5.33 6.91
N ILE A 113 -4.85 4.88 6.23
CA ILE A 113 -4.21 5.62 5.14
C ILE A 113 -5.11 5.72 3.92
N ILE A 114 -5.81 4.64 3.54
CA ILE A 114 -6.80 4.67 2.45
C ILE A 114 -7.91 5.70 2.74
N CYS A 115 -8.46 5.67 3.95
CA CYS A 115 -9.51 6.63 4.34
C CYS A 115 -8.97 8.07 4.38
N GLY A 116 -7.76 8.29 4.93
CA GLY A 116 -7.10 9.59 4.95
C GLY A 116 -6.77 10.11 3.55
N GLY A 117 -6.27 9.25 2.68
CA GLY A 117 -6.02 9.55 1.27
C GLY A 117 -7.30 9.92 0.50
N THR A 118 -8.40 9.24 0.78
CA THR A 118 -9.72 9.61 0.23
C THR A 118 -10.13 11.01 0.68
N ARG A 119 -9.89 11.35 1.95
CA ARG A 119 -10.13 12.69 2.48
C ARG A 119 -9.22 13.74 1.86
N LEU A 120 -7.92 13.44 1.74
CA LEU A 120 -6.95 14.32 1.07
C LEU A 120 -7.38 14.64 -0.36
N LYS A 121 -7.76 13.63 -1.13
CA LYS A 121 -8.26 13.80 -2.50
C LYS A 121 -9.52 14.67 -2.54
N ALA A 122 -10.46 14.47 -1.62
CA ALA A 122 -11.68 15.28 -1.54
C ALA A 122 -11.43 16.73 -1.13
N LEU A 123 -10.30 17.02 -0.46
CA LEU A 123 -9.90 18.39 -0.12
C LEU A 123 -9.12 19.08 -1.25
N ARG A 124 -8.47 18.30 -2.13
CA ARG A 124 -7.58 18.82 -3.16
C ARG A 124 -8.23 18.94 -4.53
N TYR A 125 -9.17 18.06 -4.84
CA TYR A 125 -9.82 17.99 -6.15
C TYR A 125 -11.32 18.01 -6.01
N GLU A 126 -11.99 18.78 -6.84
CA GLU A 126 -13.45 18.89 -6.88
C GLU A 126 -13.98 18.61 -8.30
N GLY A 127 -15.19 18.05 -8.41
CA GLY A 127 -15.89 17.85 -9.67
C GLY A 127 -15.06 17.12 -10.73
N GLU A 128 -14.93 17.71 -11.91
CA GLU A 128 -14.21 17.16 -13.06
C GLU A 128 -12.72 16.95 -12.79
N GLU A 129 -12.07 17.80 -11.97
CA GLU A 129 -10.65 17.64 -11.62
C GLU A 129 -10.40 16.35 -10.85
N ARG A 130 -11.35 15.91 -10.03
CA ARG A 130 -11.26 14.65 -9.30
C ARG A 130 -11.39 13.45 -10.22
N GLU A 131 -12.32 13.51 -11.16
CA GLU A 131 -12.49 12.45 -12.16
C GLU A 131 -11.24 12.34 -13.04
N GLU A 132 -10.70 13.45 -13.49
CA GLU A 132 -9.46 13.49 -14.27
C GLU A 132 -8.27 12.90 -13.47
N TYR A 133 -8.16 13.25 -12.17
CA TYR A 133 -7.16 12.66 -11.29
C TYR A 133 -7.30 11.15 -11.17
N ASP A 134 -8.52 10.65 -10.86
CA ASP A 134 -8.77 9.23 -10.67
C ASP A 134 -8.50 8.43 -11.95
N ASN A 135 -8.87 8.97 -13.11
CA ASN A 135 -8.59 8.37 -14.42
C ASN A 135 -7.08 8.31 -14.71
N LYS A 136 -6.34 9.39 -14.48
CA LYS A 136 -4.88 9.43 -14.63
C LYS A 136 -4.19 8.46 -13.68
N ASN A 137 -4.59 8.47 -12.41
CA ASN A 137 -4.03 7.59 -11.39
C ASN A 137 -4.23 6.11 -11.77
N ASN A 138 -5.43 5.73 -12.20
CA ASN A 138 -5.72 4.38 -12.64
C ASN A 138 -4.90 4.00 -13.88
N TYR A 139 -4.85 4.88 -14.89
CA TYR A 139 -4.10 4.63 -16.11
C TYR A 139 -2.61 4.37 -15.84
N TYR A 140 -1.94 5.28 -15.11
CA TYR A 140 -0.52 5.12 -14.81
C TYR A 140 -0.25 3.94 -13.88
N SER A 141 -1.14 3.66 -12.93
CA SER A 141 -1.05 2.50 -12.06
C SER A 141 -1.11 1.18 -12.85
N TYR A 142 -2.02 1.07 -13.82
CA TYR A 142 -2.09 -0.11 -14.68
C TYR A 142 -0.87 -0.27 -15.58
N ILE A 143 -0.41 0.81 -16.22
CA ILE A 143 0.77 0.76 -17.09
C ILE A 143 2.00 0.31 -16.30
N THR A 144 2.24 0.90 -15.13
CA THR A 144 3.39 0.51 -14.28
C THR A 144 3.26 -0.90 -13.75
N SER A 145 2.05 -1.36 -13.43
CA SER A 145 1.81 -2.76 -13.04
C SER A 145 2.09 -3.74 -14.18
N ILE A 146 1.66 -3.42 -15.40
CA ILE A 146 1.96 -4.24 -16.59
C ILE A 146 3.48 -4.34 -16.79
N ILE A 147 4.20 -3.22 -16.71
CA ILE A 147 5.66 -3.20 -16.83
C ILE A 147 6.30 -4.05 -15.72
N GLY A 148 5.88 -3.87 -14.48
CA GLY A 148 6.40 -4.62 -13.33
C GLY A 148 6.20 -6.13 -13.48
N PHE A 149 4.98 -6.59 -13.81
CA PHE A 149 4.69 -8.00 -14.03
C PHE A 149 5.42 -8.56 -15.28
N ALA A 150 5.54 -7.79 -16.36
CA ALA A 150 6.31 -8.20 -17.52
C ALA A 150 7.78 -8.44 -17.14
N ILE A 151 8.42 -7.52 -16.42
CA ILE A 151 9.80 -7.68 -15.97
C ILE A 151 9.92 -8.91 -15.04
N SER A 152 9.03 -9.06 -14.05
CA SER A 152 9.07 -10.18 -13.12
C SER A 152 8.80 -11.55 -13.77
N SER A 153 8.19 -11.56 -14.96
CA SER A 153 8.00 -12.79 -15.74
C SER A 153 9.29 -13.29 -16.40
N PHE A 154 10.26 -12.39 -16.62
CA PHE A 154 11.55 -12.72 -17.24
C PHE A 154 12.70 -12.76 -16.23
N ILE A 155 12.57 -12.07 -15.11
CA ILE A 155 13.63 -11.94 -14.10
C ILE A 155 13.14 -12.54 -12.79
N THR A 156 13.81 -13.61 -12.35
CA THR A 156 13.55 -14.18 -11.02
C THR A 156 14.41 -13.47 -9.99
N PHE A 157 13.77 -12.69 -9.13
CA PHE A 157 14.44 -12.05 -8.00
C PHE A 157 14.66 -13.05 -6.85
N SER A 158 15.71 -12.85 -6.08
CA SER A 158 15.86 -13.58 -4.82
C SER A 158 14.84 -13.11 -3.78
N THR A 159 14.52 -13.98 -2.81
CA THR A 159 13.58 -13.65 -1.72
C THR A 159 13.89 -12.32 -1.05
N PRO A 160 15.12 -12.03 -0.58
CA PRO A 160 15.41 -10.74 0.05
C PRO A 160 15.14 -9.56 -0.87
N VAL A 161 15.50 -9.66 -2.15
CA VAL A 161 15.27 -8.60 -3.13
C VAL A 161 13.77 -8.35 -3.32
N GLY A 162 12.94 -9.38 -3.42
CA GLY A 162 11.49 -9.24 -3.52
C GLY A 162 10.89 -8.47 -2.35
N PHE A 163 11.26 -8.82 -1.12
CA PHE A 163 10.78 -8.12 0.08
C PHE A 163 11.28 -6.68 0.18
N ILE A 164 12.54 -6.41 -0.20
CA ILE A 164 13.09 -5.06 -0.25
C ILE A 164 12.35 -4.21 -1.30
N LEU A 165 12.10 -4.74 -2.50
CA LEU A 165 11.36 -4.04 -3.55
C LEU A 165 9.94 -3.68 -3.08
N MET A 166 9.25 -4.61 -2.41
CA MET A 166 7.92 -4.35 -1.85
C MET A 166 7.95 -3.23 -0.81
N PHE A 167 8.92 -3.27 0.11
CA PHE A 167 9.11 -2.22 1.11
C PHE A 167 9.42 -0.86 0.46
N VAL A 168 10.31 -0.83 -0.54
CA VAL A 168 10.64 0.40 -1.28
C VAL A 168 9.40 0.98 -1.96
N GLY A 169 8.54 0.14 -2.55
CA GLY A 169 7.28 0.57 -3.15
C GLY A 169 6.36 1.26 -2.14
N ILE A 170 6.18 0.64 -0.97
CA ILE A 170 5.38 1.20 0.14
C ILE A 170 5.97 2.55 0.58
N ALA A 171 7.27 2.59 0.83
CA ALA A 171 7.95 3.80 1.32
C ALA A 171 7.89 4.94 0.29
N ALA A 172 8.12 4.66 -0.98
CA ALA A 172 8.07 5.66 -2.05
C ALA A 172 6.70 6.33 -2.13
N GLU A 173 5.61 5.57 -2.15
CA GLU A 173 4.26 6.13 -2.16
C GLU A 173 4.04 7.07 -0.97
N LYS A 174 4.42 6.64 0.24
CA LYS A 174 4.19 7.42 1.48
C LYS A 174 5.01 8.70 1.50
N ILE A 175 6.22 8.70 0.96
CA ILE A 175 7.04 9.90 0.80
C ILE A 175 6.31 10.93 -0.08
N PHE A 176 5.80 10.53 -1.25
CA PHE A 176 5.04 11.43 -2.12
C PHE A 176 3.77 11.97 -1.45
N TYR A 177 3.03 11.12 -0.73
CA TYR A 177 1.85 11.56 0.02
C TYR A 177 2.21 12.52 1.15
N PHE A 178 3.32 12.27 1.86
CA PHE A 178 3.77 13.13 2.96
C PHE A 178 4.09 14.56 2.50
N PHE A 179 4.66 14.73 1.32
CA PHE A 179 4.95 16.07 0.77
C PHE A 179 3.70 16.83 0.31
N VAL A 180 2.55 16.19 0.27
CA VAL A 180 1.28 16.79 -0.20
C VAL A 180 0.32 17.08 0.96
N VAL A 181 0.49 16.40 2.10
CA VAL A 181 -0.29 16.60 3.33
C VAL A 181 0.12 17.88 4.03
#